data_e50ea61476eeafa2df3c6759e239a295
#
_entry.id   e50ea61476eeafa2df3c6759e239a295
#
_cell.length_a   1.000
_cell.length_b   1.000
_cell.length_c   1.000
_cell.angle_alpha   90.00
_cell.angle_beta   90.00
_cell.angle_gamma   90.00
#
_symmetry.space_group_name_H-M   'P 1'
#
loop_
_entity.id
_entity.type
_entity.pdbx_description
1 polymer ?
#
loop_
_entity_poly.entity_id
_entity_poly.type
_entity_poly.pdbx_seq_one_letter_code
_entity_poly.pdbx_strand_id
1 'polypeptide(L)'
;MERAQKKVETRNFDIRKTLIKFDDVMNDQRQVIFAQRLKILKNKKIKEILEDFLNEILNNMELIRDNYQKSNDKKSYLTEMKNIIGTSINDDELISISSLNKNQFAQKIKSVYLLKKEDRINAIGEGENNNLEKRIFLQIIDFTWRSHLQYLEQLRQVIGLRSYGQKDPLSEFKKEAFTLFEGLLEKIKNDVIKFL
;
A
#
# COMPACT_ATOMS: atom_id res chain seq x y z
N MET A 1 -31.11 17.01 40.98
CA MET A 1 -30.74 17.35 39.58
C MET A 1 -29.24 17.41 39.38
N GLU A 2 -28.47 18.10 40.21
CA GLU A 2 -27.02 18.30 40.09
C GLU A 2 -26.20 16.98 39.97
N ARG A 3 -26.49 15.95 40.78
CA ARG A 3 -25.81 14.64 40.71
C ARG A 3 -26.06 13.91 39.38
N ALA A 4 -27.26 14.01 38.81
CA ALA A 4 -27.59 13.39 37.53
C ALA A 4 -26.84 14.09 36.37
N GLN A 5 -26.84 15.45 36.40
CA GLN A 5 -26.11 16.26 35.43
C GLN A 5 -24.62 15.97 35.46
N LYS A 6 -24.01 15.94 36.63
CA LYS A 6 -22.56 15.60 36.79
C LYS A 6 -22.23 14.21 36.25
N LYS A 7 -23.12 13.20 36.44
CA LYS A 7 -22.92 11.86 35.89
C LYS A 7 -22.99 11.82 34.36
N VAL A 8 -23.89 12.61 33.76
CA VAL A 8 -23.98 12.76 32.29
C VAL A 8 -22.75 13.46 31.73
N GLU A 9 -22.29 14.53 32.38
CA GLU A 9 -21.08 15.27 31.97
C GLU A 9 -19.84 14.36 32.03
N THR A 10 -19.65 13.60 33.11
CA THR A 10 -18.55 12.64 33.22
C THR A 10 -18.58 11.59 32.11
N ARG A 11 -19.78 11.02 31.86
CA ARG A 11 -19.94 10.04 30.75
C ARG A 11 -19.60 10.64 29.40
N ASN A 12 -20.07 11.86 29.13
CA ASN A 12 -19.79 12.56 27.87
C ASN A 12 -18.30 12.89 27.72
N PHE A 13 -17.63 13.22 28.82
CA PHE A 13 -16.19 13.44 28.86
C PHE A 13 -15.42 12.15 28.52
N ASP A 14 -15.77 11.01 29.13
CA ASP A 14 -15.13 9.72 28.86
C ASP A 14 -15.33 9.26 27.43
N ILE A 15 -16.54 9.46 26.86
CA ILE A 15 -16.82 9.18 25.47
C ILE A 15 -15.92 10.01 24.56
N ARG A 16 -15.85 11.33 24.78
CA ARG A 16 -14.97 12.22 23.98
C ARG A 16 -13.51 11.83 24.09
N LYS A 17 -13.02 11.53 25.30
CA LYS A 17 -11.65 11.07 25.53
C LYS A 17 -11.34 9.78 24.78
N THR A 18 -12.30 8.86 24.71
CA THR A 18 -12.15 7.62 23.95
C THR A 18 -12.11 7.90 22.43
N LEU A 19 -13.00 8.77 21.93
CA LEU A 19 -13.00 9.15 20.51
C LEU A 19 -11.68 9.76 20.07
N ILE A 20 -11.10 10.67 20.90
CA ILE A 20 -9.77 11.27 20.62
C ILE A 20 -8.70 10.19 20.47
N LYS A 21 -8.70 9.15 21.29
CA LYS A 21 -7.70 8.07 21.19
C LYS A 21 -7.80 7.28 19.87
N PHE A 22 -9.00 7.14 19.29
CA PHE A 22 -9.17 6.55 17.97
C PHE A 22 -8.68 7.50 16.87
N ASP A 23 -8.97 8.80 17.03
CA ASP A 23 -8.53 9.83 16.08
C ASP A 23 -7.01 10.00 16.06
N ASP A 24 -6.34 9.84 17.20
CA ASP A 24 -4.87 9.88 17.31
C ASP A 24 -4.22 8.83 16.39
N VAL A 25 -4.73 7.59 16.37
CA VAL A 25 -4.21 6.52 15.51
C VAL A 25 -4.31 6.91 14.02
N MET A 26 -5.45 7.48 13.62
CA MET A 26 -5.64 7.92 12.23
C MET A 26 -4.76 9.14 11.90
N ASN A 27 -4.53 10.01 12.88
CA ASN A 27 -3.69 11.19 12.71
C ASN A 27 -2.21 10.83 12.53
N ASP A 28 -1.70 9.86 13.28
CA ASP A 28 -0.33 9.37 13.13
C ASP A 28 -0.09 8.81 11.72
N GLN A 29 -1.02 8.00 11.21
CA GLN A 29 -0.96 7.48 9.85
C GLN A 29 -1.05 8.59 8.80
N ARG A 30 -1.91 9.59 9.03
CA ARG A 30 -2.05 10.77 8.15
C ARG A 30 -0.73 11.53 8.03
N GLN A 31 -0.01 11.71 9.14
CA GLN A 31 1.29 12.39 9.11
C GLN A 31 2.30 11.66 8.23
N VAL A 32 2.36 10.32 8.31
CA VAL A 32 3.24 9.50 7.46
C VAL A 32 2.90 9.68 5.97
N ILE A 33 1.61 9.58 5.61
CA ILE A 33 1.15 9.75 4.22
C ILE A 33 1.45 11.17 3.70
N PHE A 34 1.21 12.20 4.52
CA PHE A 34 1.49 13.58 4.12
C PHE A 34 2.99 13.84 3.97
N ALA A 35 3.84 13.25 4.82
CA ALA A 35 5.28 13.35 4.67
C ALA A 35 5.76 12.70 3.36
N GLN A 36 5.25 11.51 3.01
CA GLN A 36 5.55 10.85 1.75
C GLN A 36 5.08 11.69 0.56
N ARG A 37 3.85 12.20 0.60
CA ARG A 37 3.28 13.06 -0.44
C ARG A 37 4.13 14.33 -0.65
N LEU A 38 4.54 14.97 0.44
CA LEU A 38 5.38 16.16 0.40
C LEU A 38 6.77 15.85 -0.19
N LYS A 39 7.35 14.69 0.13
CA LYS A 39 8.61 14.22 -0.43
C LYS A 39 8.51 14.10 -1.97
N ILE A 40 7.42 13.52 -2.48
CA ILE A 40 7.19 13.38 -3.93
C ILE A 40 7.01 14.76 -4.60
N LEU A 41 6.24 15.65 -3.99
CA LEU A 41 6.01 17.00 -4.52
C LEU A 41 7.30 17.82 -4.61
N LYS A 42 8.13 17.78 -3.58
CA LYS A 42 9.39 18.56 -3.49
C LYS A 42 10.50 17.99 -4.35
N ASN A 43 10.55 16.68 -4.58
CA ASN A 43 11.59 16.06 -5.40
C ASN A 43 11.43 16.46 -6.87
N LYS A 44 12.48 17.00 -7.47
CA LYS A 44 12.52 17.25 -8.91
C LYS A 44 12.53 15.95 -9.73
N LYS A 45 13.17 14.90 -9.22
CA LYS A 45 13.22 13.57 -9.83
C LYS A 45 12.83 12.54 -8.77
N ILE A 46 11.83 11.72 -9.06
CA ILE A 46 11.37 10.65 -8.16
C ILE A 46 12.02 9.28 -8.46
N LYS A 47 13.01 9.29 -9.35
CA LYS A 47 13.69 8.09 -9.84
C LYS A 47 14.17 7.17 -8.71
N GLU A 48 14.84 7.73 -7.70
CA GLU A 48 15.37 6.96 -6.57
C GLU A 48 14.25 6.24 -5.79
N ILE A 49 13.14 6.93 -5.54
CA ILE A 49 11.99 6.35 -4.83
C ILE A 49 11.38 5.20 -5.63
N LEU A 50 11.27 5.36 -6.95
CA LEU A 50 10.74 4.33 -7.84
C LEU A 50 11.71 3.13 -7.95
N GLU A 51 13.01 3.37 -7.95
CA GLU A 51 14.01 2.30 -7.94
C GLU A 51 13.98 1.50 -6.64
N ASP A 52 13.83 2.16 -5.49
CA ASP A 52 13.65 1.49 -4.20
C ASP A 52 12.38 0.62 -4.20
N PHE A 53 11.26 1.15 -4.68
CA PHE A 53 10.01 0.40 -4.78
C PHE A 53 10.15 -0.80 -5.72
N LEU A 54 10.77 -0.61 -6.87
CA LEU A 54 11.01 -1.70 -7.81
C LEU A 54 11.87 -2.82 -7.19
N ASN A 55 12.92 -2.47 -6.45
CA ASN A 55 13.77 -3.46 -5.79
C ASN A 55 13.02 -4.24 -4.70
N GLU A 56 12.19 -3.57 -3.89
CA GLU A 56 11.34 -4.24 -2.90
C GLU A 56 10.34 -5.20 -3.56
N ILE A 57 9.71 -4.76 -4.65
CA ILE A 57 8.75 -5.56 -5.41
C ILE A 57 9.44 -6.77 -6.05
N LEU A 58 10.64 -6.60 -6.61
CA LEU A 58 11.42 -7.71 -7.15
C LEU A 58 11.72 -8.78 -6.09
N ASN A 59 12.07 -8.38 -4.86
CA ASN A 59 12.27 -9.32 -3.76
C ASN A 59 10.97 -10.11 -3.44
N ASN A 60 9.81 -9.45 -3.45
CA ASN A 60 8.53 -10.12 -3.26
C ASN A 60 8.21 -11.10 -4.40
N MET A 61 8.41 -10.67 -5.65
CA MET A 61 8.22 -11.54 -6.82
C MET A 61 9.14 -12.77 -6.82
N GLU A 62 10.36 -12.63 -6.30
CA GLU A 62 11.28 -13.76 -6.11
C GLU A 62 10.72 -14.78 -5.11
N LEU A 63 10.12 -14.32 -4.01
CA LEU A 63 9.47 -15.21 -3.04
C LEU A 63 8.28 -15.96 -3.66
N ILE A 64 7.46 -15.27 -4.46
CA ILE A 64 6.34 -15.87 -5.18
C ILE A 64 6.84 -16.95 -6.15
N ARG A 65 7.92 -16.66 -6.90
CA ARG A 65 8.57 -17.63 -7.79
C ARG A 65 9.09 -18.84 -7.02
N ASP A 66 9.80 -18.63 -5.91
CA ASP A 66 10.37 -19.72 -5.11
C ASP A 66 9.27 -20.62 -4.52
N ASN A 67 8.12 -20.03 -4.14
CA ASN A 67 6.94 -20.77 -3.71
C ASN A 67 6.36 -21.60 -4.87
N TYR A 68 6.27 -21.02 -6.06
CA TYR A 68 5.83 -21.74 -7.27
C TYR A 68 6.74 -22.92 -7.60
N GLN A 69 8.05 -22.75 -7.53
CA GLN A 69 9.01 -23.85 -7.78
C GLN A 69 8.86 -25.02 -6.79
N LYS A 70 8.36 -24.74 -5.58
CA LYS A 70 8.12 -25.78 -4.54
C LYS A 70 6.73 -26.41 -4.68
N SER A 71 5.70 -25.62 -4.94
CA SER A 71 4.30 -26.07 -4.94
C SER A 71 3.81 -26.54 -6.31
N ASN A 72 4.44 -26.07 -7.39
CA ASN A 72 4.02 -26.25 -8.79
C ASN A 72 2.58 -25.75 -9.08
N ASP A 73 2.07 -24.81 -8.25
CA ASP A 73 0.74 -24.22 -8.46
C ASP A 73 0.83 -23.03 -9.44
N LYS A 74 0.71 -23.37 -10.73
CA LYS A 74 0.72 -22.41 -11.84
C LYS A 74 -0.34 -21.32 -11.69
N LYS A 75 -1.55 -21.68 -11.22
CA LYS A 75 -2.66 -20.74 -11.14
C LYS A 75 -2.41 -19.65 -10.08
N SER A 76 -1.97 -20.05 -8.89
CA SER A 76 -1.60 -19.11 -7.83
C SER A 76 -0.47 -18.20 -8.28
N TYR A 77 0.59 -18.76 -8.83
CA TYR A 77 1.74 -18.00 -9.35
C TYR A 77 1.34 -16.93 -10.35
N LEU A 78 0.59 -17.30 -11.40
CA LEU A 78 0.15 -16.33 -12.42
C LEU A 78 -0.76 -15.26 -11.84
N THR A 79 -1.64 -15.61 -10.91
CA THR A 79 -2.54 -14.64 -10.26
C THR A 79 -1.77 -13.64 -9.43
N GLU A 80 -0.84 -14.10 -8.60
CA GLU A 80 -0.01 -13.25 -7.74
C GLU A 80 0.91 -12.34 -8.57
N MET A 81 1.57 -12.88 -9.59
CA MET A 81 2.41 -12.11 -10.49
C MET A 81 1.62 -11.03 -11.24
N LYS A 82 0.45 -11.35 -11.80
CA LYS A 82 -0.41 -10.38 -12.47
C LYS A 82 -0.96 -9.29 -11.55
N ASN A 83 -1.17 -9.60 -10.28
CA ASN A 83 -1.57 -8.59 -9.30
C ASN A 83 -0.49 -7.51 -9.14
N ILE A 84 0.78 -7.87 -9.28
CA ILE A 84 1.92 -6.96 -9.14
C ILE A 84 2.23 -6.22 -10.45
N ILE A 85 2.42 -6.96 -11.56
CA ILE A 85 2.89 -6.39 -12.83
C ILE A 85 1.79 -6.16 -13.87
N GLY A 86 0.53 -6.48 -13.54
CA GLY A 86 -0.59 -6.37 -14.47
C GLY A 86 -0.43 -7.32 -15.65
N THR A 87 -0.70 -6.81 -16.85
CA THR A 87 -0.60 -7.55 -18.12
C THR A 87 0.70 -7.26 -18.87
N SER A 88 1.70 -6.74 -18.21
CA SER A 88 2.97 -6.29 -18.81
C SER A 88 3.79 -7.43 -19.41
N ILE A 89 3.62 -8.62 -18.87
CA ILE A 89 4.27 -9.86 -19.34
C ILE A 89 3.15 -10.90 -19.51
N ASN A 90 3.19 -11.66 -20.60
CA ASN A 90 2.19 -12.70 -20.85
C ASN A 90 2.45 -13.95 -20.01
N ASP A 91 1.45 -14.84 -19.93
CA ASP A 91 1.48 -16.02 -19.06
C ASP A 91 2.59 -17.00 -19.42
N ASP A 92 2.82 -17.22 -20.72
CA ASP A 92 3.85 -18.16 -21.18
C ASP A 92 5.26 -17.63 -20.88
N GLU A 93 5.46 -16.32 -21.03
CA GLU A 93 6.72 -15.67 -20.68
C GLU A 93 6.93 -15.69 -19.16
N LEU A 94 5.91 -15.43 -18.34
CA LEU A 94 5.99 -15.53 -16.87
C LEU A 94 6.41 -16.94 -16.42
N ILE A 95 5.89 -17.97 -17.06
CA ILE A 95 6.27 -19.35 -16.75
C ILE A 95 7.69 -19.62 -17.19
N SER A 96 8.09 -19.17 -18.39
CA SER A 96 9.45 -19.38 -18.88
C SER A 96 10.50 -18.74 -17.99
N ILE A 97 10.26 -17.50 -17.52
CA ILE A 97 11.20 -16.81 -16.65
C ILE A 97 11.21 -17.37 -15.21
N SER A 98 10.17 -18.08 -14.77
CA SER A 98 10.13 -18.71 -13.45
C SER A 98 11.22 -19.78 -13.26
N SER A 99 11.67 -20.39 -14.36
CA SER A 99 12.75 -21.39 -14.36
C SER A 99 14.16 -20.79 -14.27
N LEU A 100 14.30 -19.48 -14.49
CA LEU A 100 15.58 -18.78 -14.43
C LEU A 100 16.12 -18.74 -13.00
N ASN A 101 17.44 -18.55 -12.85
CA ASN A 101 18.00 -18.29 -11.53
C ASN A 101 17.55 -16.92 -10.99
N LYS A 102 17.72 -16.70 -9.67
CA LYS A 102 17.26 -15.50 -8.96
C LYS A 102 17.69 -14.19 -9.65
N ASN A 103 18.97 -14.07 -9.99
CA ASN A 103 19.52 -12.87 -10.60
C ASN A 103 18.98 -12.63 -12.01
N GLN A 104 18.88 -13.68 -12.83
CA GLN A 104 18.34 -13.59 -14.19
C GLN A 104 16.84 -13.24 -14.19
N PHE A 105 16.09 -13.82 -13.26
CA PHE A 105 14.68 -13.49 -13.06
C PHE A 105 14.50 -11.99 -12.74
N ALA A 106 15.19 -11.48 -11.72
CA ALA A 106 15.12 -10.08 -11.34
C ALA A 106 15.55 -9.13 -12.49
N GLN A 107 16.65 -9.49 -13.20
CA GLN A 107 17.11 -8.71 -14.35
C GLN A 107 16.08 -8.69 -15.49
N LYS A 108 15.42 -9.81 -15.77
CA LYS A 108 14.41 -9.90 -16.83
C LYS A 108 13.20 -9.02 -16.51
N ILE A 109 12.66 -9.09 -15.29
CA ILE A 109 11.56 -8.22 -14.85
C ILE A 109 11.98 -6.74 -14.90
N LYS A 110 13.15 -6.42 -14.38
CA LYS A 110 13.68 -5.05 -14.41
C LYS A 110 13.86 -4.53 -15.84
N SER A 111 14.30 -5.35 -16.77
CA SER A 111 14.45 -4.96 -18.17
C SER A 111 13.10 -4.60 -18.82
N VAL A 112 12.04 -5.35 -18.53
CA VAL A 112 10.69 -5.04 -19.04
C VAL A 112 10.19 -3.69 -18.52
N TYR A 113 10.40 -3.41 -17.24
CA TYR A 113 10.05 -2.11 -16.65
C TYR A 113 10.84 -0.96 -17.29
N LEU A 114 12.16 -1.13 -17.47
CA LEU A 114 13.02 -0.11 -18.06
C LEU A 114 12.67 0.15 -19.52
N LEU A 115 12.41 -0.87 -20.32
CA LEU A 115 11.97 -0.73 -21.72
C LEU A 115 10.68 0.09 -21.82
N LYS A 116 9.68 -0.22 -21.02
CA LYS A 116 8.44 0.56 -20.98
C LYS A 116 8.66 2.02 -20.60
N LYS A 117 9.56 2.26 -19.63
CA LYS A 117 9.92 3.62 -19.24
C LYS A 117 10.62 4.35 -20.38
N GLU A 118 11.52 3.70 -21.10
CA GLU A 118 12.24 4.25 -22.24
C GLU A 118 11.28 4.58 -23.39
N ASP A 119 10.35 3.70 -23.71
CA ASP A 119 9.30 3.94 -24.70
C ASP A 119 8.45 5.17 -24.34
N ARG A 120 8.08 5.35 -23.07
CA ARG A 120 7.37 6.55 -22.61
C ARG A 120 8.22 7.80 -22.76
N ILE A 121 9.50 7.74 -22.36
CA ILE A 121 10.41 8.88 -22.51
C ILE A 121 10.57 9.27 -23.97
N ASN A 122 10.71 8.31 -24.87
CA ASN A 122 10.81 8.55 -26.30
C ASN A 122 9.52 9.17 -26.89
N ALA A 123 8.36 8.81 -26.35
CA ALA A 123 7.07 9.32 -26.81
C ALA A 123 6.76 10.75 -26.32
N ILE A 124 7.09 11.09 -25.07
CA ILE A 124 6.65 12.35 -24.43
C ILE A 124 7.80 13.22 -23.89
N GLY A 125 9.04 12.75 -23.95
CA GLY A 125 10.20 13.42 -23.39
C GLY A 125 10.41 13.18 -21.89
N GLU A 126 11.66 13.32 -21.43
CA GLU A 126 12.06 13.02 -20.02
C GLU A 126 11.33 13.93 -19.01
N GLY A 127 11.17 15.21 -19.32
CA GLY A 127 10.49 16.17 -18.44
C GLY A 127 9.02 15.82 -18.19
N GLU A 128 8.29 15.55 -19.26
CA GLU A 128 6.87 15.18 -19.20
C GLU A 128 6.69 13.78 -18.59
N ASN A 129 7.60 12.83 -18.85
CA ASN A 129 7.56 11.53 -18.20
C ASN A 129 7.72 11.67 -16.68
N ASN A 130 8.64 12.50 -16.19
CA ASN A 130 8.81 12.75 -14.76
C ASN A 130 7.55 13.39 -14.13
N ASN A 131 6.90 14.31 -14.82
CA ASN A 131 5.65 14.92 -14.40
C ASN A 131 4.50 13.89 -14.35
N LEU A 132 4.44 13.01 -15.35
CA LEU A 132 3.47 11.91 -15.41
C LEU A 132 3.66 10.93 -14.25
N GLU A 133 4.90 10.48 -14.01
CA GLU A 133 5.24 9.58 -12.90
C GLU A 133 4.82 10.18 -11.55
N LYS A 134 5.10 11.47 -11.32
CA LYS A 134 4.65 12.18 -10.11
C LYS A 134 3.14 12.23 -9.97
N ARG A 135 2.44 12.56 -11.06
CA ARG A 135 0.98 12.64 -11.07
C ARG A 135 0.34 11.30 -10.75
N ILE A 136 0.80 10.23 -11.39
CA ILE A 136 0.31 8.87 -11.13
C ILE A 136 0.56 8.50 -9.67
N PHE A 137 1.76 8.73 -9.16
CA PHE A 137 2.10 8.41 -7.78
C PHE A 137 1.19 9.14 -6.77
N LEU A 138 1.01 10.46 -6.93
CA LEU A 138 0.13 11.25 -6.06
C LEU A 138 -1.32 10.79 -6.15
N GLN A 139 -1.81 10.48 -7.35
CA GLN A 139 -3.16 10.00 -7.56
C GLN A 139 -3.41 8.65 -6.87
N ILE A 140 -2.45 7.73 -6.92
CA ILE A 140 -2.51 6.45 -6.24
C ILE A 140 -2.54 6.64 -4.72
N ILE A 141 -1.66 7.48 -4.16
CA ILE A 141 -1.67 7.81 -2.73
C ILE A 141 -3.05 8.37 -2.32
N ASP A 142 -3.56 9.36 -3.05
CA ASP A 142 -4.80 10.04 -2.70
C ASP A 142 -6.01 9.08 -2.76
N PHE A 143 -6.05 8.20 -3.76
CA PHE A 143 -7.11 7.20 -3.90
C PHE A 143 -7.05 6.13 -2.80
N THR A 144 -5.89 5.52 -2.60
CA THR A 144 -5.72 4.44 -1.62
C THR A 144 -5.89 4.95 -0.19
N TRP A 145 -5.39 6.15 0.11
CA TRP A 145 -5.57 6.80 1.41
C TRP A 145 -7.03 7.09 1.72
N ARG A 146 -7.78 7.59 0.76
CA ARG A 146 -9.23 7.84 0.93
C ARG A 146 -9.98 6.54 1.25
N SER A 147 -9.71 5.49 0.52
CA SER A 147 -10.32 4.17 0.75
C SER A 147 -9.96 3.62 2.13
N HIS A 148 -8.72 3.81 2.56
CA HIS A 148 -8.24 3.39 3.88
C HIS A 148 -8.97 4.13 5.02
N LEU A 149 -9.13 5.45 4.90
CA LEU A 149 -9.88 6.23 5.89
C LEU A 149 -11.34 5.76 6.01
N GLN A 150 -11.99 5.45 4.89
CA GLN A 150 -13.35 4.90 4.91
C GLN A 150 -13.40 3.55 5.63
N TYR A 151 -12.40 2.69 5.41
CA TYR A 151 -12.32 1.40 6.09
C TYR A 151 -12.07 1.55 7.59
N LEU A 152 -11.16 2.44 8.00
CA LEU A 152 -10.91 2.73 9.42
C LEU A 152 -12.15 3.28 10.12
N GLU A 153 -12.94 4.12 9.44
CA GLU A 153 -14.19 4.63 10.00
C GLU A 153 -15.22 3.50 10.20
N GLN A 154 -15.35 2.58 9.24
CA GLN A 154 -16.20 1.40 9.39
C GLN A 154 -15.71 0.49 10.52
N LEU A 155 -14.39 0.26 10.60
CA LEU A 155 -13.79 -0.51 11.68
C LEU A 155 -14.09 0.10 13.05
N ARG A 156 -13.99 1.44 13.18
CA ARG A 156 -14.31 2.17 14.41
C ARG A 156 -15.74 1.93 14.87
N GLN A 157 -16.68 1.88 13.94
CA GLN A 157 -18.10 1.66 14.26
C GLN A 157 -18.37 0.25 14.81
N VAL A 158 -17.67 -0.76 14.29
CA VAL A 158 -17.92 -2.17 14.65
C VAL A 158 -17.00 -2.70 15.74
N ILE A 159 -15.86 -2.07 16.00
CA ILE A 159 -14.84 -2.56 16.92
C ILE A 159 -15.37 -2.66 18.38
N GLY A 160 -16.33 -1.80 18.74
CA GLY A 160 -16.98 -1.81 20.05
C GLY A 160 -17.68 -3.13 20.38
N LEU A 161 -18.11 -3.88 19.36
CA LEU A 161 -18.74 -5.20 19.54
C LEU A 161 -17.74 -6.24 20.09
N ARG A 162 -16.44 -6.04 19.92
CA ARG A 162 -15.41 -6.96 20.44
C ARG A 162 -15.27 -6.90 21.97
N SER A 163 -15.81 -5.86 22.62
CA SER A 163 -15.86 -5.79 24.08
C SER A 163 -16.64 -6.94 24.71
N TYR A 164 -17.60 -7.54 24.00
CA TYR A 164 -18.31 -8.75 24.45
C TYR A 164 -17.38 -9.96 24.60
N GLY A 165 -16.23 -9.98 23.87
CA GLY A 165 -15.19 -11.00 24.00
C GLY A 165 -14.09 -10.66 25.01
N GLN A 166 -14.33 -9.74 25.95
CA GLN A 166 -13.39 -9.28 26.98
C GLN A 166 -12.10 -8.61 26.39
N LYS A 167 -12.15 -8.15 25.15
CA LYS A 167 -11.06 -7.44 24.51
C LYS A 167 -11.25 -5.94 24.62
N ASP A 168 -10.16 -5.20 24.85
CA ASP A 168 -10.21 -3.75 24.82
C ASP A 168 -10.37 -3.24 23.37
N PRO A 169 -11.48 -2.56 23.03
CA PRO A 169 -11.75 -2.12 21.66
C PRO A 169 -10.67 -1.20 21.10
N LEU A 170 -10.06 -0.36 21.93
CA LEU A 170 -9.01 0.55 21.48
C LEU A 170 -7.73 -0.20 21.09
N SER A 171 -7.33 -1.18 21.88
CA SER A 171 -6.16 -2.02 21.60
C SER A 171 -6.34 -2.85 20.33
N GLU A 172 -7.55 -3.42 20.15
CA GLU A 172 -7.90 -4.16 18.92
C GLU A 172 -7.91 -3.23 17.70
N PHE A 173 -8.48 -2.03 17.83
CA PHE A 173 -8.47 -1.03 16.76
C PHE A 173 -7.06 -0.65 16.36
N LYS A 174 -6.18 -0.34 17.33
CA LYS A 174 -4.78 0.00 17.05
C LYS A 174 -4.07 -1.10 16.26
N LYS A 175 -4.24 -2.35 16.69
CA LYS A 175 -3.62 -3.51 16.05
C LYS A 175 -4.11 -3.69 14.61
N GLU A 176 -5.43 -3.65 14.38
CA GLU A 176 -5.98 -3.78 13.03
C GLU A 176 -5.64 -2.59 12.14
N ALA A 177 -5.74 -1.37 12.66
CA ALA A 177 -5.38 -0.16 11.93
C ALA A 177 -3.90 -0.17 11.50
N PHE A 178 -3.00 -0.72 12.33
CA PHE A 178 -1.60 -0.88 11.99
C PHE A 178 -1.42 -1.89 10.84
N THR A 179 -1.99 -3.08 10.93
CA THR A 179 -1.90 -4.10 9.87
C THR A 179 -2.50 -3.61 8.54
N LEU A 180 -3.62 -2.90 8.61
CA LEU A 180 -4.24 -2.29 7.43
C LEU A 180 -3.37 -1.20 6.81
N PHE A 181 -2.65 -0.44 7.63
CA PHE A 181 -1.76 0.62 7.15
C PHE A 181 -0.49 0.04 6.50
N GLU A 182 0.06 -1.04 7.04
CA GLU A 182 1.16 -1.76 6.37
C GLU A 182 0.73 -2.26 4.99
N GLY A 183 -0.45 -2.90 4.91
CA GLY A 183 -1.02 -3.33 3.64
C GLY A 183 -1.31 -2.18 2.66
N LEU A 184 -1.71 -0.99 3.17
CA LEU A 184 -1.85 0.23 2.36
C LEU A 184 -0.51 0.64 1.73
N LEU A 185 0.57 0.67 2.51
CA LEU A 185 1.89 1.08 2.02
C LEU A 185 2.42 0.12 0.95
N GLU A 186 2.25 -1.19 1.15
CA GLU A 186 2.58 -2.19 0.13
C GLU A 186 1.74 -2.03 -1.13
N LYS A 187 0.43 -1.81 -0.97
CA LYS A 187 -0.46 -1.58 -2.11
C LYS A 187 -0.06 -0.35 -2.92
N ILE A 188 0.30 0.76 -2.26
CA ILE A 188 0.80 1.96 -2.96
C ILE A 188 2.03 1.63 -3.80
N LYS A 189 3.02 0.91 -3.26
CA LYS A 189 4.23 0.52 -4.00
C LYS A 189 3.88 -0.33 -5.22
N ASN A 190 3.06 -1.36 -5.03
CA ASN A 190 2.65 -2.27 -6.10
C ASN A 190 1.87 -1.54 -7.20
N ASP A 191 0.88 -0.72 -6.82
CA ASP A 191 0.06 0.02 -7.79
C ASP A 191 0.92 1.04 -8.56
N VAL A 192 1.85 1.75 -7.91
CA VAL A 192 2.76 2.69 -8.58
C VAL A 192 3.59 1.99 -9.66
N ILE A 193 4.25 0.88 -9.34
CA ILE A 193 5.08 0.14 -10.31
C ILE A 193 4.22 -0.51 -11.39
N LYS A 194 3.02 -0.99 -11.04
CA LYS A 194 2.08 -1.59 -11.99
C LYS A 194 1.59 -0.60 -13.05
N PHE A 195 1.35 0.66 -12.67
CA PHE A 195 0.82 1.68 -13.58
C PHE A 195 1.92 2.45 -14.33
N LEU A 196 3.16 2.33 -13.92
CA LEU A 196 4.34 2.88 -14.59
C LEU A 196 5.04 1.88 -15.49
#